data_a90407c2b1c14c4bbf8be29a67a4e245
#
_entry.id   a90407c2b1c14c4bbf8be29a67a4e245
#
_cell.length_a   1.000
_cell.length_b   1.000
_cell.length_c   1.000
_cell.angle_alpha   90.00
_cell.angle_beta   90.00
_cell.angle_gamma   90.00
#
_symmetry.space_group_name_H-M   'P 1'
#
loop_
_entity.id
_entity.type
_entity.pdbx_description
1 polymer ?
#
loop_
_entity_poly.entity_id
_entity_poly.type
_entity_poly.pdbx_seq_one_letter_code
_entity_poly.pdbx_strand_id
1 'polypeptide(L)'
;LAEWAINGLAHTEGANEALLDLIKKEVAPREKLAYAVGVKRLKTAEPILLEWLKNADAPTQKAIYHALSICGSSASLSTLEKAAKAAKYEWIPETDVTACYLRLLKTMVVNDEGHIAANAAKKLLKDTDKAYVRGAALDVIIEAEGKKAVSYILAALKDSNREYRVNALRLSENIADETLYANLAKTLKAKNNKKVKADILNWFGTNHVVSQIDAVITNMDSDDEEIAIAAITAAGKIGGDTALEALIAKLNSNHADAATKALLSFNGKINNNIMKALDADKAIRIAALNLASTRSMDEATDKVFNMLTSPENDVRTAAYKALEGVVGPSDLERLSRLIEKESGKNIPQIQKAMRNAVLPLPKDKQYATVIPYVNKSCNPSLYYPVLAQAGNPESIAEILKGYNGNYKQEAFASLVNIDNIKMIEVLYNIAVNDKTNAQAALNRYTSLVAKSAHTSIRKYQLYRRALEIASDVKVQN
;
A
#
# COMPACT_ATOMS: atom_id res chain seq x y z
N LEU A 1 32.84 10.76 -39.82
CA LEU A 1 33.60 11.80 -39.08
C LEU A 1 32.75 13.01 -38.74
N ALA A 2 31.97 13.58 -39.71
CA ALA A 2 31.15 14.77 -39.46
C ALA A 2 30.09 14.54 -38.37
N GLU A 3 29.42 13.40 -38.34
CA GLU A 3 28.42 13.06 -37.30
C GLU A 3 29.03 12.99 -35.88
N TRP A 4 30.26 12.42 -35.78
CA TRP A 4 30.97 12.35 -34.50
C TRP A 4 31.36 13.76 -34.00
N ALA A 5 31.83 14.62 -34.90
CA ALA A 5 32.20 15.99 -34.59
C ALA A 5 30.99 16.81 -34.17
N ILE A 6 29.84 16.66 -34.84
CA ILE A 6 28.58 17.34 -34.51
C ILE A 6 28.08 16.89 -33.12
N ASN A 7 28.10 15.57 -32.85
CA ASN A 7 27.70 15.06 -31.53
C ASN A 7 28.65 15.57 -30.42
N GLY A 8 29.95 15.61 -30.68
CA GLY A 8 30.92 16.18 -29.78
C GLY A 8 30.63 17.68 -29.49
N LEU A 9 30.39 18.49 -30.52
CA LEU A 9 30.06 19.91 -30.36
C LEU A 9 28.72 20.13 -29.63
N ALA A 10 27.73 19.26 -29.85
CA ALA A 10 26.45 19.32 -29.14
C ALA A 10 26.62 19.22 -27.61
N HIS A 11 27.63 18.51 -27.15
CA HIS A 11 27.94 18.33 -25.73
C HIS A 11 29.07 19.21 -25.23
N THR A 12 29.74 20.02 -26.07
CA THR A 12 30.84 20.89 -25.68
C THR A 12 30.32 22.26 -25.26
N GLU A 13 30.73 22.73 -24.08
CA GLU A 13 30.40 24.07 -23.59
C GLU A 13 30.98 25.17 -24.52
N GLY A 14 30.24 26.25 -24.74
CA GLY A 14 30.69 27.36 -25.61
C GLY A 14 30.66 27.12 -27.13
N ALA A 15 30.28 25.92 -27.60
CA ALA A 15 30.32 25.57 -29.02
C ALA A 15 29.09 26.06 -29.84
N ASN A 16 28.27 26.98 -29.33
CA ASN A 16 27.01 27.38 -29.97
C ASN A 16 27.19 27.99 -31.37
N GLU A 17 28.16 28.89 -31.53
CA GLU A 17 28.45 29.55 -32.80
C GLU A 17 29.00 28.57 -33.84
N ALA A 18 29.95 27.71 -33.42
CA ALA A 18 30.51 26.67 -34.27
C ALA A 18 29.43 25.69 -34.77
N LEU A 19 28.52 25.27 -33.88
CA LEU A 19 27.43 24.38 -34.25
C LEU A 19 26.45 25.09 -35.19
N LEU A 20 26.11 26.33 -34.93
CA LEU A 20 25.22 27.13 -35.80
C LEU A 20 25.80 27.33 -37.21
N ASP A 21 27.11 27.52 -37.33
CA ASP A 21 27.80 27.65 -38.62
C ASP A 21 27.77 26.31 -39.41
N LEU A 22 27.97 25.19 -38.74
CA LEU A 22 27.83 23.87 -39.35
C LEU A 22 26.40 23.57 -39.80
N ILE A 23 25.40 24.01 -39.05
CA ILE A 23 23.97 23.86 -39.38
C ILE A 23 23.66 24.68 -40.63
N LYS A 24 24.10 25.93 -40.69
CA LYS A 24 23.92 26.80 -41.87
C LYS A 24 24.55 26.25 -43.12
N LYS A 25 25.69 25.54 -43.01
CA LYS A 25 26.42 24.93 -44.14
C LYS A 25 25.92 23.50 -44.48
N GLU A 26 24.95 22.99 -43.72
CA GLU A 26 24.41 21.61 -43.92
C GLU A 26 25.49 20.52 -44.11
N VAL A 27 26.48 20.55 -43.22
CA VAL A 27 27.67 19.66 -43.31
C VAL A 27 27.39 18.19 -43.04
N ALA A 28 26.17 17.86 -42.61
CA ALA A 28 25.70 16.50 -42.30
C ALA A 28 24.19 16.42 -42.59
N PRO A 29 23.59 15.22 -42.55
CA PRO A 29 22.15 15.04 -42.69
C PRO A 29 21.38 15.93 -41.71
N ARG A 30 20.33 16.58 -42.20
CA ARG A 30 19.49 17.51 -41.40
C ARG A 30 18.94 16.87 -40.16
N GLU A 31 18.60 15.56 -40.17
CA GLU A 31 18.18 14.80 -38.99
C GLU A 31 19.21 14.88 -37.85
N LYS A 32 20.50 14.68 -38.16
CA LYS A 32 21.59 14.71 -37.17
C LYS A 32 21.85 16.12 -36.64
N LEU A 33 21.79 17.11 -37.55
CA LEU A 33 21.94 18.52 -37.19
C LEU A 33 20.78 18.98 -36.28
N ALA A 34 19.56 18.60 -36.62
CA ALA A 34 18.39 18.94 -35.79
C ALA A 34 18.49 18.28 -34.39
N TYR A 35 18.95 17.04 -34.31
CA TYR A 35 19.21 16.38 -33.03
C TYR A 35 20.22 17.18 -32.17
N ALA A 36 21.34 17.60 -32.78
CA ALA A 36 22.37 18.38 -32.11
C ALA A 36 21.85 19.75 -31.61
N VAL A 37 20.96 20.41 -32.39
CA VAL A 37 20.26 21.64 -31.96
C VAL A 37 19.45 21.38 -30.69
N GLY A 38 18.67 20.30 -30.65
CA GLY A 38 17.86 19.94 -29.49
C GLY A 38 18.71 19.66 -28.24
N VAL A 39 19.78 18.87 -28.36
CA VAL A 39 20.72 18.57 -27.27
C VAL A 39 21.35 19.86 -26.73
N LYS A 40 21.80 20.75 -27.62
CA LYS A 40 22.45 22.03 -27.28
C LYS A 40 21.46 23.10 -26.81
N ARG A 41 20.16 22.89 -27.01
CA ARG A 41 19.09 23.90 -26.79
C ARG A 41 19.36 25.21 -27.55
N LEU A 42 19.78 25.09 -28.79
CA LEU A 42 20.25 26.21 -29.60
C LEU A 42 19.05 27.01 -30.18
N LYS A 43 18.50 27.96 -29.44
CA LYS A 43 17.34 28.78 -29.83
C LYS A 43 17.55 29.52 -31.15
N THR A 44 18.77 29.97 -31.44
CA THR A 44 19.12 30.71 -32.66
C THR A 44 18.98 29.87 -33.93
N ALA A 45 18.86 28.56 -33.83
CA ALA A 45 18.65 27.68 -34.99
C ALA A 45 17.16 27.50 -35.35
N GLU A 46 16.22 27.99 -34.54
CA GLU A 46 14.78 27.82 -34.76
C GLU A 46 14.30 28.21 -36.16
N PRO A 47 14.68 29.38 -36.74
CA PRO A 47 14.26 29.72 -38.10
C PRO A 47 14.74 28.75 -39.18
N ILE A 48 15.94 28.18 -38.99
CA ILE A 48 16.51 27.22 -39.93
C ILE A 48 15.73 25.89 -39.86
N LEU A 49 15.43 25.43 -38.67
CA LEU A 49 14.63 24.21 -38.45
C LEU A 49 13.22 24.33 -39.06
N LEU A 50 12.58 25.48 -38.92
CA LEU A 50 11.27 25.77 -39.52
C LEU A 50 11.32 25.80 -41.06
N GLU A 51 12.43 26.28 -41.66
CA GLU A 51 12.61 26.23 -43.10
C GLU A 51 12.84 24.80 -43.60
N TRP A 52 13.69 24.02 -42.92
CA TRP A 52 13.94 22.63 -43.28
C TRP A 52 12.68 21.75 -43.21
N LEU A 53 11.77 22.07 -42.30
CA LEU A 53 10.55 21.27 -42.08
C LEU A 53 9.64 21.26 -43.32
N LYS A 54 9.72 22.29 -44.21
CA LYS A 54 8.88 22.37 -45.41
C LYS A 54 9.06 21.19 -46.37
N ASN A 55 10.26 20.62 -46.41
CA ASN A 55 10.62 19.54 -47.35
C ASN A 55 11.31 18.36 -46.66
N ALA A 56 11.01 18.15 -45.35
CA ALA A 56 11.63 17.10 -44.58
C ALA A 56 10.91 15.73 -44.74
N ASP A 57 11.67 14.65 -44.83
CA ASP A 57 11.15 13.31 -44.67
C ASP A 57 10.77 12.99 -43.20
N ALA A 58 10.10 11.88 -42.96
CA ALA A 58 9.59 11.57 -41.61
C ALA A 58 10.68 11.49 -40.51
N PRO A 59 11.85 10.87 -40.72
CA PRO A 59 12.93 10.87 -39.73
C PRO A 59 13.44 12.30 -39.43
N THR A 60 13.63 13.12 -40.44
CA THR A 60 14.06 14.49 -40.30
C THR A 60 12.98 15.35 -39.60
N GLN A 61 11.69 15.18 -39.97
CA GLN A 61 10.58 15.84 -39.27
C GLN A 61 10.58 15.51 -37.77
N LYS A 62 10.74 14.24 -37.41
CA LYS A 62 10.82 13.80 -36.02
C LYS A 62 11.93 14.52 -35.25
N ALA A 63 13.13 14.56 -35.82
CA ALA A 63 14.28 15.21 -35.22
C ALA A 63 14.04 16.74 -35.06
N ILE A 64 13.45 17.39 -36.08
CA ILE A 64 13.13 18.79 -36.04
C ILE A 64 12.04 19.08 -34.98
N TYR A 65 10.93 18.33 -34.96
CA TYR A 65 9.89 18.53 -33.94
C TYR A 65 10.45 18.33 -32.53
N HIS A 66 11.31 17.34 -32.34
CA HIS A 66 11.99 17.12 -31.07
C HIS A 66 12.86 18.34 -30.69
N ALA A 67 13.68 18.85 -31.60
CA ALA A 67 14.51 20.04 -31.36
C ALA A 67 13.67 21.26 -31.02
N LEU A 68 12.65 21.56 -31.85
CA LEU A 68 11.74 22.70 -31.64
C LEU A 68 10.97 22.59 -30.33
N SER A 69 10.64 21.34 -29.86
CA SER A 69 9.98 21.16 -28.57
C SER A 69 10.85 21.56 -27.37
N ILE A 70 12.17 21.60 -27.54
CA ILE A 70 13.14 21.88 -26.47
C ILE A 70 13.67 23.32 -26.53
N CYS A 71 13.90 23.87 -27.75
CA CYS A 71 14.52 25.15 -27.95
C CYS A 71 13.67 26.16 -28.74
N GLY A 72 12.46 25.77 -29.17
CA GLY A 72 11.56 26.62 -29.89
C GLY A 72 10.85 27.64 -29.01
N SER A 73 10.16 28.57 -29.70
CA SER A 73 9.41 29.68 -29.13
C SER A 73 8.00 29.75 -29.70
N SER A 74 7.30 30.84 -29.46
CA SER A 74 6.01 31.14 -30.10
C SER A 74 6.07 31.14 -31.63
N ALA A 75 7.26 31.32 -32.25
CA ALA A 75 7.44 31.21 -33.69
C ALA A 75 7.16 29.79 -34.22
N SER A 76 7.49 28.75 -33.44
CA SER A 76 7.24 27.33 -33.80
C SER A 76 5.82 26.89 -33.46
N LEU A 77 5.08 27.62 -32.62
CA LEU A 77 3.80 27.19 -32.04
C LEU A 77 2.77 26.80 -33.11
N SER A 78 2.50 27.68 -34.10
CA SER A 78 1.51 27.40 -35.13
C SER A 78 1.85 26.19 -35.99
N THR A 79 3.15 25.95 -36.22
CA THR A 79 3.62 24.82 -37.02
C THR A 79 3.39 23.47 -36.31
N LEU A 80 3.79 23.38 -35.03
CA LEU A 80 3.58 22.16 -34.23
C LEU A 80 2.09 21.94 -33.91
N GLU A 81 1.33 23.00 -33.65
CA GLU A 81 -0.12 22.92 -33.45
C GLU A 81 -0.84 22.30 -34.65
N LYS A 82 -0.56 22.82 -35.87
CA LYS A 82 -1.16 22.31 -37.10
C LYS A 82 -0.80 20.84 -37.36
N ALA A 83 0.46 20.47 -37.14
CA ALA A 83 0.92 19.13 -37.34
C ALA A 83 0.32 18.15 -36.31
N ALA A 84 0.25 18.53 -35.02
CA ALA A 84 -0.40 17.74 -33.97
C ALA A 84 -1.92 17.60 -34.23
N LYS A 85 -2.58 18.65 -34.70
CA LYS A 85 -4.00 18.58 -35.07
C LYS A 85 -4.25 17.69 -36.30
N ALA A 86 -3.39 17.74 -37.32
CA ALA A 86 -3.44 16.80 -38.46
C ALA A 86 -3.25 15.34 -38.04
N ALA A 87 -2.43 15.11 -37.02
CA ALA A 87 -2.25 13.81 -36.36
C ALA A 87 -3.44 13.44 -35.42
N LYS A 88 -4.50 14.26 -35.36
CA LYS A 88 -5.65 14.10 -34.44
C LYS A 88 -5.22 13.95 -32.98
N TYR A 89 -4.11 14.57 -32.64
CA TYR A 89 -3.48 14.45 -31.32
C TYR A 89 -3.18 12.99 -30.91
N GLU A 90 -3.01 12.08 -31.88
CA GLU A 90 -2.55 10.72 -31.63
C GLU A 90 -1.04 10.70 -31.39
N TRP A 91 -0.60 9.65 -30.70
CA TRP A 91 0.81 9.34 -30.67
C TRP A 91 1.20 8.61 -31.98
N ILE A 92 2.01 9.28 -32.78
CA ILE A 92 2.53 8.75 -34.03
C ILE A 92 4.04 8.53 -33.86
N PRO A 93 4.52 7.29 -33.78
CA PRO A 93 5.95 7.00 -33.51
C PRO A 93 6.93 7.58 -34.54
N GLU A 94 6.47 7.75 -35.79
CA GLU A 94 7.27 8.26 -36.89
C GLU A 94 7.64 9.72 -36.73
N THR A 95 6.79 10.52 -36.11
CA THR A 95 7.01 11.97 -35.96
C THR A 95 7.01 12.45 -34.52
N ASP A 96 6.30 11.74 -33.63
CA ASP A 96 6.10 12.11 -32.22
C ASP A 96 5.58 13.55 -32.00
N VAL A 97 4.89 14.09 -33.00
CA VAL A 97 4.55 15.51 -33.06
C VAL A 97 3.63 15.97 -31.96
N THR A 98 2.69 15.12 -31.50
CA THR A 98 1.77 15.47 -30.40
C THR A 98 2.54 15.67 -29.09
N ALA A 99 3.46 14.78 -28.76
CA ALA A 99 4.30 14.92 -27.58
C ALA A 99 5.25 16.13 -27.69
N CYS A 100 5.79 16.37 -28.88
CA CYS A 100 6.63 17.53 -29.16
C CYS A 100 5.86 18.85 -29.02
N TYR A 101 4.61 18.92 -29.49
CA TYR A 101 3.76 20.10 -29.31
C TYR A 101 3.49 20.39 -27.81
N LEU A 102 3.10 19.39 -27.05
CA LEU A 102 2.87 19.52 -25.61
C LEU A 102 4.13 19.95 -24.86
N ARG A 103 5.30 19.40 -25.24
CA ARG A 103 6.60 19.79 -24.68
C ARG A 103 6.96 21.23 -25.03
N LEU A 104 6.70 21.69 -26.27
CA LEU A 104 6.92 23.08 -26.67
C LEU A 104 6.14 24.04 -25.77
N LEU A 105 4.87 23.73 -25.47
CA LEU A 105 4.06 24.57 -24.57
C LEU A 105 4.71 24.73 -23.20
N LYS A 106 5.25 23.63 -22.64
CA LYS A 106 5.99 23.67 -21.37
C LYS A 106 7.29 24.46 -21.48
N THR A 107 8.03 24.27 -22.55
CA THR A 107 9.26 25.04 -22.84
C THR A 107 8.99 26.53 -22.90
N MET A 108 7.87 26.92 -23.52
CA MET A 108 7.46 28.32 -23.61
C MET A 108 7.12 28.93 -22.24
N VAL A 109 6.52 28.16 -21.32
CA VAL A 109 6.29 28.61 -19.93
C VAL A 109 7.62 28.97 -19.25
N VAL A 110 8.62 28.08 -19.38
CA VAL A 110 9.95 28.28 -18.79
C VAL A 110 10.71 29.47 -19.45
N ASN A 111 10.41 29.77 -20.70
CA ASN A 111 11.06 30.85 -21.48
C ASN A 111 10.28 32.20 -21.48
N ASP A 112 9.50 32.46 -20.43
CA ASP A 112 8.72 33.70 -20.24
C ASP A 112 7.61 33.94 -21.29
N GLU A 113 7.24 32.94 -22.09
CA GLU A 113 6.12 32.97 -23.02
C GLU A 113 4.86 32.28 -22.48
N GLY A 114 4.76 32.14 -21.14
CA GLY A 114 3.72 31.36 -20.46
C GLY A 114 2.29 31.78 -20.80
N HIS A 115 2.03 33.06 -21.02
CA HIS A 115 0.70 33.57 -21.43
C HIS A 115 0.26 33.06 -22.81
N ILE A 116 1.21 32.93 -23.76
CA ILE A 116 0.95 32.40 -25.11
C ILE A 116 0.69 30.90 -25.01
N ALA A 117 1.57 30.20 -24.27
CA ALA A 117 1.43 28.75 -24.02
C ALA A 117 0.09 28.39 -23.34
N ALA A 118 -0.31 29.15 -22.31
CA ALA A 118 -1.59 28.97 -21.65
C ALA A 118 -2.80 29.18 -22.60
N ASN A 119 -2.75 30.16 -23.46
CA ASN A 119 -3.81 30.39 -24.45
C ASN A 119 -3.92 29.24 -25.46
N ALA A 120 -2.80 28.72 -25.93
CA ALA A 120 -2.77 27.52 -26.79
C ALA A 120 -3.28 26.29 -26.05
N ALA A 121 -2.88 26.07 -24.80
CA ALA A 121 -3.34 24.97 -23.96
C ALA A 121 -4.86 25.08 -23.70
N LYS A 122 -5.42 26.26 -23.44
CA LYS A 122 -6.87 26.47 -23.26
C LYS A 122 -7.67 26.11 -24.51
N LYS A 123 -7.11 26.40 -25.70
CA LYS A 123 -7.70 26.00 -26.99
C LYS A 123 -7.66 24.47 -27.13
N LEU A 124 -6.51 23.84 -26.78
CA LEU A 124 -6.32 22.42 -26.86
C LEU A 124 -7.29 21.64 -25.96
N LEU A 125 -7.66 22.16 -24.78
CA LEU A 125 -8.71 21.55 -23.93
C LEU A 125 -10.07 21.39 -24.64
N LYS A 126 -10.35 22.19 -25.66
CA LYS A 126 -11.60 22.17 -26.45
C LYS A 126 -11.46 21.34 -27.73
N ASP A 127 -10.26 21.23 -28.26
CA ASP A 127 -9.98 20.65 -29.59
C ASP A 127 -9.91 19.11 -29.54
N THR A 128 -9.77 18.51 -28.35
CA THR A 128 -9.66 17.03 -28.20
C THR A 128 -10.33 16.54 -26.93
N ASP A 129 -10.80 15.30 -26.96
CA ASP A 129 -11.37 14.54 -25.82
C ASP A 129 -10.33 13.61 -25.17
N LYS A 130 -9.12 13.51 -25.72
CA LYS A 130 -8.06 12.62 -25.22
C LYS A 130 -7.59 13.05 -23.83
N ALA A 131 -7.83 12.21 -22.83
CA ALA A 131 -7.54 12.51 -21.43
C ALA A 131 -6.07 12.92 -21.19
N TYR A 132 -5.10 12.23 -21.82
CA TYR A 132 -3.69 12.50 -21.65
C TYR A 132 -3.27 13.87 -22.26
N VAL A 133 -3.84 14.23 -23.41
CA VAL A 133 -3.55 15.53 -24.05
C VAL A 133 -4.15 16.67 -23.24
N ARG A 134 -5.40 16.52 -22.80
CA ARG A 134 -6.09 17.50 -21.95
C ARG A 134 -5.41 17.65 -20.60
N GLY A 135 -4.92 16.53 -20.03
CA GLY A 135 -4.12 16.55 -18.80
C GLY A 135 -2.83 17.36 -18.95
N ALA A 136 -2.09 17.14 -20.03
CA ALA A 136 -0.88 17.91 -20.33
C ALA A 136 -1.18 19.40 -20.61
N ALA A 137 -2.27 19.71 -21.29
CA ALA A 137 -2.72 21.09 -21.50
C ALA A 137 -3.09 21.78 -20.17
N LEU A 138 -3.78 21.07 -19.27
CA LEU A 138 -4.12 21.61 -17.95
C LEU A 138 -2.86 21.88 -17.11
N ASP A 139 -1.86 21.02 -17.19
CA ASP A 139 -0.58 21.19 -16.53
C ASP A 139 0.13 22.48 -17.00
N VAL A 140 0.16 22.74 -18.31
CA VAL A 140 0.68 24.01 -18.88
C VAL A 140 -0.09 25.23 -18.34
N ILE A 141 -1.41 25.17 -18.26
CA ILE A 141 -2.24 26.26 -17.73
C ILE A 141 -1.91 26.52 -16.25
N ILE A 142 -1.74 25.47 -15.47
CA ILE A 142 -1.41 25.57 -14.04
C ILE A 142 -0.02 26.18 -13.84
N GLU A 143 0.98 25.70 -14.60
CA GLU A 143 2.34 26.24 -14.52
C GLU A 143 2.39 27.73 -14.94
N ALA A 144 1.65 28.12 -15.99
CA ALA A 144 1.66 29.48 -16.51
C ALA A 144 0.84 30.49 -15.68
N GLU A 145 -0.29 30.05 -15.13
CA GLU A 145 -1.29 30.96 -14.52
C GLU A 145 -1.42 30.80 -13.00
N GLY A 146 -0.83 29.73 -12.44
CA GLY A 146 -0.89 29.46 -11.01
C GLY A 146 -2.33 29.34 -10.51
N LYS A 147 -2.65 30.04 -9.44
CA LYS A 147 -3.99 30.01 -8.81
C LYS A 147 -5.15 30.42 -9.71
N LYS A 148 -4.90 31.17 -10.79
CA LYS A 148 -5.96 31.52 -11.75
C LYS A 148 -6.47 30.28 -12.51
N ALA A 149 -5.71 29.18 -12.53
CA ALA A 149 -6.09 27.93 -13.16
C ALA A 149 -7.18 27.13 -12.40
N VAL A 150 -7.54 27.50 -11.18
CA VAL A 150 -8.57 26.80 -10.35
C VAL A 150 -9.87 26.60 -11.13
N SER A 151 -10.31 27.57 -11.92
CA SER A 151 -11.53 27.45 -12.73
C SER A 151 -11.46 26.30 -13.75
N TYR A 152 -10.29 26.04 -14.33
CA TYR A 152 -10.04 24.93 -15.27
C TYR A 152 -10.01 23.57 -14.55
N ILE A 153 -9.46 23.51 -13.34
CA ILE A 153 -9.52 22.31 -12.49
C ILE A 153 -10.98 21.97 -12.17
N LEU A 154 -11.77 22.94 -11.69
CA LEU A 154 -13.18 22.72 -11.38
C LEU A 154 -14.00 22.34 -12.63
N ALA A 155 -13.64 22.84 -13.80
CA ALA A 155 -14.25 22.42 -15.05
C ALA A 155 -13.87 20.97 -15.40
N ALA A 156 -12.60 20.60 -15.23
CA ALA A 156 -12.13 19.23 -15.46
C ALA A 156 -12.84 18.19 -14.56
N LEU A 157 -13.20 18.55 -13.32
CA LEU A 157 -13.95 17.68 -12.42
C LEU A 157 -15.37 17.34 -12.91
N LYS A 158 -15.92 18.09 -13.86
CA LYS A 158 -17.23 17.82 -14.47
C LYS A 158 -17.14 16.84 -15.64
N ASP A 159 -15.95 16.47 -16.05
CA ASP A 159 -15.72 15.59 -17.19
C ASP A 159 -16.20 14.16 -16.91
N SER A 160 -16.66 13.48 -17.95
CA SER A 160 -17.08 12.07 -17.86
C SER A 160 -15.88 11.12 -17.68
N ASN A 161 -14.70 11.49 -18.22
CA ASN A 161 -13.50 10.67 -18.14
C ASN A 161 -12.87 10.78 -16.75
N ARG A 162 -12.85 9.64 -16.02
CA ARG A 162 -12.29 9.59 -14.67
C ARG A 162 -10.79 9.85 -14.64
N GLU A 163 -10.05 9.33 -15.61
CA GLU A 163 -8.59 9.53 -15.68
C GLU A 163 -8.24 11.01 -15.77
N TYR A 164 -8.95 11.77 -16.60
CA TYR A 164 -8.76 13.22 -16.71
C TYR A 164 -9.11 13.95 -15.40
N ARG A 165 -10.21 13.58 -14.73
CA ARG A 165 -10.58 14.18 -13.44
C ARG A 165 -9.53 13.93 -12.34
N VAL A 166 -9.08 12.68 -12.21
CA VAL A 166 -8.06 12.28 -11.20
C VAL A 166 -6.73 12.99 -11.50
N ASN A 167 -6.35 13.10 -12.78
CA ASN A 167 -5.16 13.83 -13.16
C ASN A 167 -5.29 15.34 -12.85
N ALA A 168 -6.46 15.94 -13.06
CA ALA A 168 -6.71 17.33 -12.70
C ALA A 168 -6.57 17.59 -11.19
N LEU A 169 -7.07 16.67 -10.35
CA LEU A 169 -6.87 16.71 -8.90
C LEU A 169 -5.39 16.61 -8.53
N ARG A 170 -4.66 15.65 -9.11
CA ARG A 170 -3.22 15.50 -8.88
C ARG A 170 -2.45 16.78 -9.26
N LEU A 171 -2.73 17.36 -10.41
CA LEU A 171 -2.10 18.60 -10.86
C LEU A 171 -2.43 19.81 -9.97
N SER A 172 -3.61 19.79 -9.35
CA SER A 172 -4.03 20.87 -8.44
C SER A 172 -3.18 20.98 -7.17
N GLU A 173 -2.42 19.92 -6.81
CA GLU A 173 -1.49 19.93 -5.68
C GLU A 173 -0.43 21.05 -5.81
N ASN A 174 -0.04 21.40 -7.04
CA ASN A 174 0.94 22.46 -7.30
C ASN A 174 0.45 23.87 -6.94
N ILE A 175 -0.88 24.07 -6.83
CA ILE A 175 -1.50 25.36 -6.51
C ILE A 175 -2.47 25.26 -5.33
N ALA A 176 -2.34 24.19 -4.54
CA ALA A 176 -3.22 23.89 -3.42
C ALA A 176 -3.18 25.00 -2.35
N ASP A 177 -4.35 25.53 -2.03
CA ASP A 177 -4.57 26.51 -0.96
C ASP A 177 -6.01 26.44 -0.44
N GLU A 178 -6.31 27.22 0.60
CA GLU A 178 -7.64 27.27 1.21
C GLU A 178 -8.74 27.67 0.21
N THR A 179 -8.44 28.44 -0.82
CA THR A 179 -9.41 28.82 -1.87
C THR A 179 -9.78 27.60 -2.71
N LEU A 180 -8.78 26.79 -3.11
CA LEU A 180 -9.02 25.55 -3.84
C LEU A 180 -9.79 24.56 -2.95
N TYR A 181 -9.38 24.37 -1.69
CA TYR A 181 -10.04 23.45 -0.75
C TYR A 181 -11.51 23.81 -0.55
N ALA A 182 -11.83 25.09 -0.33
CA ALA A 182 -13.20 25.56 -0.20
C ALA A 182 -14.03 25.34 -1.48
N ASN A 183 -13.45 25.50 -2.67
CA ASN A 183 -14.14 25.23 -3.93
C ASN A 183 -14.38 23.73 -4.16
N LEU A 184 -13.42 22.87 -3.81
CA LEU A 184 -13.60 21.43 -3.85
C LEU A 184 -14.69 20.97 -2.85
N ALA A 185 -14.70 21.53 -1.63
CA ALA A 185 -15.73 21.24 -0.64
C ALA A 185 -17.13 21.68 -1.09
N LYS A 186 -17.28 22.80 -1.82
CA LYS A 186 -18.55 23.18 -2.44
C LYS A 186 -19.03 22.13 -3.44
N THR A 187 -18.11 21.50 -4.18
CA THR A 187 -18.45 20.44 -5.14
C THR A 187 -19.00 19.19 -4.45
N LEU A 188 -18.56 18.90 -3.21
CA LEU A 188 -19.12 17.80 -2.40
C LEU A 188 -20.62 17.98 -2.07
N LYS A 189 -21.09 19.21 -1.95
CA LYS A 189 -22.49 19.55 -1.68
C LYS A 189 -23.40 19.42 -2.92
N ALA A 190 -22.84 19.41 -4.12
CA ALA A 190 -23.62 19.33 -5.36
C ALA A 190 -24.27 17.92 -5.52
N LYS A 191 -25.54 17.87 -5.98
CA LYS A 191 -26.31 16.60 -6.05
C LYS A 191 -25.88 15.64 -7.17
N ASN A 192 -25.05 16.04 -8.13
CA ASN A 192 -25.08 15.43 -9.46
C ASN A 192 -23.88 14.58 -9.86
N ASN A 193 -22.86 14.34 -9.02
CA ASN A 193 -21.74 13.51 -9.48
C ASN A 193 -21.08 12.71 -8.32
N LYS A 194 -21.60 11.52 -8.08
CA LYS A 194 -21.13 10.62 -7.02
C LYS A 194 -19.65 10.28 -7.14
N LYS A 195 -19.17 9.95 -8.36
CA LYS A 195 -17.77 9.56 -8.60
C LYS A 195 -16.79 10.71 -8.32
N VAL A 196 -17.19 11.94 -8.63
CA VAL A 196 -16.38 13.14 -8.34
C VAL A 196 -16.26 13.37 -6.84
N LYS A 197 -17.32 13.12 -6.07
CA LYS A 197 -17.28 13.26 -4.61
C LYS A 197 -16.26 12.32 -3.99
N ALA A 198 -16.29 11.04 -4.38
CA ALA A 198 -15.30 10.06 -3.90
C ALA A 198 -13.87 10.43 -4.29
N ASP A 199 -13.66 10.90 -5.53
CA ASP A 199 -12.34 11.35 -6.00
C ASP A 199 -11.82 12.55 -5.17
N ILE A 200 -12.68 13.55 -4.85
CA ILE A 200 -12.32 14.71 -4.01
C ILE A 200 -12.05 14.30 -2.56
N LEU A 201 -12.88 13.43 -1.98
CA LEU A 201 -12.69 12.94 -0.61
C LEU A 201 -11.36 12.19 -0.48
N ASN A 202 -11.05 11.31 -1.43
CA ASN A 202 -9.78 10.63 -1.47
C ASN A 202 -8.59 11.60 -1.59
N TRP A 203 -8.75 12.67 -2.39
CA TRP A 203 -7.75 13.71 -2.54
C TRP A 203 -7.56 14.50 -1.23
N PHE A 204 -8.64 14.89 -0.55
CA PHE A 204 -8.56 15.53 0.78
C PHE A 204 -7.82 14.68 1.79
N GLY A 205 -8.12 13.37 1.82
CA GLY A 205 -7.41 12.43 2.70
C GLY A 205 -5.92 12.31 2.37
N THR A 206 -5.57 12.21 1.09
CA THR A 206 -4.18 12.05 0.65
C THR A 206 -3.35 13.31 0.91
N ASN A 207 -3.95 14.49 0.78
CA ASN A 207 -3.29 15.77 1.01
C ASN A 207 -3.48 16.31 2.44
N HIS A 208 -4.03 15.52 3.35
CA HIS A 208 -4.24 15.89 4.76
C HIS A 208 -4.92 17.25 4.95
N VAL A 209 -6.01 17.51 4.21
CA VAL A 209 -6.69 18.82 4.20
C VAL A 209 -7.54 18.99 5.45
N VAL A 210 -6.91 19.39 6.55
CA VAL A 210 -7.54 19.53 7.88
C VAL A 210 -8.65 20.57 7.88
N SER A 211 -8.50 21.66 7.15
CA SER A 211 -9.47 22.76 7.11
C SER A 211 -10.85 22.37 6.55
N GLN A 212 -10.95 21.22 5.88
CA GLN A 212 -12.20 20.74 5.30
C GLN A 212 -12.73 19.47 5.98
N ILE A 213 -12.28 19.19 7.21
CA ILE A 213 -12.67 17.98 7.94
C ILE A 213 -14.20 17.87 8.14
N ASP A 214 -14.89 18.98 8.38
CA ASP A 214 -16.35 19.01 8.56
C ASP A 214 -17.08 18.58 7.27
N ALA A 215 -16.55 18.98 6.11
CA ALA A 215 -17.10 18.56 4.83
C ALA A 215 -16.86 17.06 4.58
N VAL A 216 -15.75 16.52 5.04
CA VAL A 216 -15.45 15.09 4.98
C VAL A 216 -16.41 14.32 5.90
N ILE A 217 -16.55 14.73 7.16
CA ILE A 217 -17.42 14.08 8.16
C ILE A 217 -18.87 14.04 7.68
N THR A 218 -19.38 15.15 7.14
CA THR A 218 -20.74 15.21 6.58
C THR A 218 -20.98 14.14 5.51
N ASN A 219 -19.98 13.77 4.74
CA ASN A 219 -20.10 12.75 3.69
C ASN A 219 -19.95 11.31 4.22
N MET A 220 -19.56 11.09 5.47
CA MET A 220 -19.56 9.77 6.11
C MET A 220 -20.96 9.20 6.32
N ASP A 221 -21.99 10.04 6.26
CA ASP A 221 -23.41 9.67 6.36
C ASP A 221 -24.11 9.62 4.98
N SER A 222 -23.34 9.57 3.90
CA SER A 222 -23.91 9.46 2.56
C SER A 222 -24.65 8.13 2.37
N ASP A 223 -25.83 8.19 1.70
CA ASP A 223 -26.56 7.00 1.27
C ASP A 223 -25.78 6.21 0.19
N ASP A 224 -24.81 6.81 -0.43
CA ASP A 224 -23.92 6.16 -1.40
C ASP A 224 -22.70 5.58 -0.68
N GLU A 225 -22.58 4.26 -0.75
CA GLU A 225 -21.53 3.50 -0.06
C GLU A 225 -20.11 3.92 -0.47
N GLU A 226 -19.88 4.19 -1.77
CA GLU A 226 -18.56 4.63 -2.27
C GLU A 226 -18.17 5.97 -1.66
N ILE A 227 -19.11 6.90 -1.54
CA ILE A 227 -18.87 8.21 -0.93
C ILE A 227 -18.63 8.07 0.58
N ALA A 228 -19.46 7.29 1.28
CA ALA A 228 -19.33 7.09 2.72
C ALA A 228 -17.95 6.46 3.06
N ILE A 229 -17.55 5.40 2.37
CA ILE A 229 -16.25 4.74 2.56
C ILE A 229 -15.09 5.68 2.22
N ALA A 230 -15.19 6.47 1.13
CA ALA A 230 -14.16 7.45 0.78
C ALA A 230 -14.01 8.53 1.88
N ALA A 231 -15.13 9.02 2.44
CA ALA A 231 -15.13 10.00 3.52
C ALA A 231 -14.52 9.43 4.81
N ILE A 232 -14.90 8.21 5.21
CA ILE A 232 -14.33 7.50 6.37
C ILE A 232 -12.82 7.31 6.20
N THR A 233 -12.39 6.88 5.02
CA THR A 233 -10.98 6.68 4.72
C THR A 233 -10.21 8.01 4.74
N ALA A 234 -10.80 9.08 4.18
CA ALA A 234 -10.21 10.41 4.19
C ALA A 234 -10.07 10.95 5.62
N ALA A 235 -11.10 10.81 6.47
CA ALA A 235 -11.04 11.22 7.87
C ALA A 235 -9.89 10.53 8.62
N GLY A 236 -9.69 9.22 8.40
CA GLY A 236 -8.58 8.47 8.98
C GLY A 236 -7.19 8.97 8.56
N LYS A 237 -7.04 9.39 7.30
CA LYS A 237 -5.79 9.95 6.79
C LYS A 237 -5.55 11.39 7.25
N ILE A 238 -6.59 12.22 7.27
CA ILE A 238 -6.51 13.62 7.74
C ILE A 238 -6.11 13.65 9.21
N GLY A 239 -6.72 12.80 10.05
CA GLY A 239 -6.43 12.73 11.46
C GLY A 239 -7.07 13.87 12.26
N GLY A 240 -6.59 14.06 13.51
CA GLY A 240 -7.10 15.05 14.44
C GLY A 240 -8.29 14.57 15.27
N ASP A 241 -8.58 15.28 16.36
CA ASP A 241 -9.58 14.84 17.36
C ASP A 241 -10.99 14.76 16.77
N THR A 242 -11.38 15.72 15.95
CA THR A 242 -12.72 15.76 15.31
C THR A 242 -12.93 14.55 14.38
N ALA A 243 -11.91 14.20 13.58
CA ALA A 243 -11.94 13.00 12.71
C ALA A 243 -12.03 11.73 13.56
N LEU A 244 -11.27 11.67 14.65
CA LEU A 244 -11.22 10.52 15.54
C LEU A 244 -12.57 10.26 16.22
N GLU A 245 -13.22 11.29 16.75
CA GLU A 245 -14.54 11.22 17.36
C GLU A 245 -15.60 10.73 16.35
N ALA A 246 -15.57 11.29 15.13
CA ALA A 246 -16.48 10.87 14.06
C ALA A 246 -16.27 9.41 13.65
N LEU A 247 -15.01 8.96 13.54
CA LEU A 247 -14.69 7.56 13.22
C LEU A 247 -15.14 6.59 14.32
N ILE A 248 -14.96 6.95 15.60
CA ILE A 248 -15.43 6.13 16.72
C ILE A 248 -16.96 6.02 16.70
N ALA A 249 -17.67 7.11 16.43
CA ALA A 249 -19.13 7.08 16.31
C ALA A 249 -19.59 6.14 15.18
N LYS A 250 -18.83 6.03 14.07
CA LYS A 250 -19.12 5.12 12.96
C LYS A 250 -18.92 3.63 13.28
N LEU A 251 -18.28 3.28 14.39
CA LEU A 251 -18.16 1.88 14.82
C LEU A 251 -19.52 1.23 15.16
N ASN A 252 -20.56 2.05 15.38
CA ASN A 252 -21.94 1.57 15.56
C ASN A 252 -22.82 1.86 14.33
N SER A 253 -22.30 1.62 13.13
CA SER A 253 -23.01 1.87 11.88
C SER A 253 -22.79 0.74 10.86
N ASN A 254 -23.50 0.79 9.74
CA ASN A 254 -23.29 -0.14 8.62
C ASN A 254 -21.86 -0.06 8.02
N HIS A 255 -21.10 0.99 8.37
CA HIS A 255 -19.73 1.20 7.92
C HIS A 255 -18.68 0.92 9.00
N ALA A 256 -19.02 0.14 10.03
CA ALA A 256 -18.14 -0.19 11.16
C ALA A 256 -16.80 -0.78 10.72
N ASP A 257 -16.79 -1.63 9.69
CA ASP A 257 -15.56 -2.22 9.15
C ASP A 257 -14.64 -1.18 8.50
N ALA A 258 -15.20 -0.22 7.76
CA ALA A 258 -14.44 0.86 7.17
C ALA A 258 -13.87 1.80 8.24
N ALA A 259 -14.66 2.13 9.26
CA ALA A 259 -14.24 2.93 10.41
C ALA A 259 -13.12 2.23 11.20
N THR A 260 -13.24 0.92 11.44
CA THR A 260 -12.20 0.12 12.09
C THR A 260 -10.89 0.15 11.31
N LYS A 261 -10.94 -0.04 9.98
CA LYS A 261 -9.75 0.06 9.12
C LYS A 261 -9.11 1.45 9.16
N ALA A 262 -9.93 2.50 9.12
CA ALA A 262 -9.45 3.89 9.22
C ALA A 262 -8.77 4.16 10.58
N LEU A 263 -9.35 3.66 11.67
CA LEU A 263 -8.78 3.79 13.02
C LEU A 263 -7.49 2.97 13.21
N LEU A 264 -7.35 1.82 12.55
CA LEU A 264 -6.12 1.02 12.59
C LEU A 264 -4.94 1.74 11.91
N SER A 265 -5.22 2.48 10.83
CA SER A 265 -4.24 3.27 10.08
C SER A 265 -4.19 4.75 10.48
N PHE A 266 -4.90 5.14 11.54
CA PHE A 266 -5.01 6.53 11.96
C PHE A 266 -3.67 7.11 12.36
N ASN A 267 -3.36 8.27 11.80
CA ASN A 267 -2.14 9.00 12.09
C ASN A 267 -2.33 9.86 13.36
N GLY A 268 -1.95 9.32 14.51
CA GLY A 268 -2.05 10.05 15.78
C GLY A 268 -2.16 9.15 17.01
N LYS A 269 -2.18 9.77 18.18
CA LYS A 269 -2.38 9.10 19.47
C LYS A 269 -3.87 8.88 19.71
N ILE A 270 -4.34 7.64 19.55
CA ILE A 270 -5.76 7.30 19.71
C ILE A 270 -6.03 6.37 20.90
N ASN A 271 -5.02 5.93 21.62
CA ASN A 271 -5.16 4.97 22.70
C ASN A 271 -6.16 5.42 23.77
N ASN A 272 -6.09 6.68 24.21
CA ASN A 272 -7.02 7.22 25.19
C ASN A 272 -8.49 7.17 24.71
N ASN A 273 -8.71 7.38 23.43
CA ASN A 273 -10.06 7.35 22.84
C ASN A 273 -10.55 5.90 22.71
N ILE A 274 -9.68 4.95 22.38
CA ILE A 274 -10.01 3.52 22.40
C ILE A 274 -10.32 3.09 23.85
N MET A 275 -9.54 3.54 24.84
CA MET A 275 -9.79 3.26 26.25
C MET A 275 -11.16 3.78 26.73
N LYS A 276 -11.60 4.95 26.26
CA LYS A 276 -12.95 5.47 26.50
C LYS A 276 -14.01 4.65 25.76
N ALA A 277 -13.73 4.27 24.50
CA ALA A 277 -14.64 3.46 23.68
C ALA A 277 -14.90 2.07 24.24
N LEU A 278 -13.99 1.52 25.07
CA LEU A 278 -14.21 0.27 25.81
C LEU A 278 -15.35 0.39 26.86
N ASP A 279 -15.69 1.59 27.29
CA ASP A 279 -16.81 1.83 28.25
C ASP A 279 -18.10 2.27 27.54
N ALA A 280 -18.09 2.38 26.20
CA ALA A 280 -19.23 2.83 25.40
C ALA A 280 -20.27 1.72 25.17
N ASP A 281 -21.23 1.97 24.28
CA ASP A 281 -22.25 1.00 23.87
C ASP A 281 -21.66 -0.27 23.30
N LYS A 282 -22.43 -1.37 23.36
CA LYS A 282 -22.00 -2.74 22.99
C LYS A 282 -21.23 -2.81 21.66
N ALA A 283 -21.75 -2.22 20.59
CA ALA A 283 -21.12 -2.31 19.26
C ALA A 283 -19.76 -1.58 19.23
N ILE A 284 -19.70 -0.39 19.81
CA ILE A 284 -18.46 0.39 19.93
C ILE A 284 -17.45 -0.34 20.81
N ARG A 285 -17.90 -0.93 21.93
CA ARG A 285 -17.07 -1.72 22.86
C ARG A 285 -16.43 -2.92 22.19
N ILE A 286 -17.19 -3.67 21.38
CA ILE A 286 -16.65 -4.83 20.61
C ILE A 286 -15.59 -4.37 19.60
N ALA A 287 -15.85 -3.28 18.89
CA ALA A 287 -14.88 -2.72 17.96
C ALA A 287 -13.64 -2.19 18.69
N ALA A 288 -13.81 -1.54 19.85
CA ALA A 288 -12.70 -1.06 20.68
C ALA A 288 -11.82 -2.22 21.21
N LEU A 289 -12.41 -3.35 21.59
CA LEU A 289 -11.68 -4.57 21.97
C LEU A 289 -10.80 -5.07 20.81
N ASN A 290 -11.35 -5.09 19.60
CA ASN A 290 -10.59 -5.49 18.42
C ASN A 290 -9.45 -4.50 18.09
N LEU A 291 -9.71 -3.20 18.20
CA LEU A 291 -8.71 -2.16 18.02
C LEU A 291 -7.59 -2.25 19.06
N ALA A 292 -7.93 -2.42 20.35
CA ALA A 292 -6.97 -2.56 21.44
C ALA A 292 -6.04 -3.77 21.21
N SER A 293 -6.61 -4.91 20.83
CA SER A 293 -5.85 -6.12 20.47
C SER A 293 -4.91 -5.90 19.29
N THR A 294 -5.41 -5.35 18.20
CA THR A 294 -4.62 -5.17 16.97
C THR A 294 -3.49 -4.14 17.16
N ARG A 295 -3.70 -3.16 18.02
CA ARG A 295 -2.70 -2.14 18.36
C ARG A 295 -1.77 -2.55 19.51
N SER A 296 -1.94 -3.76 20.07
CA SER A 296 -1.18 -4.27 21.20
C SER A 296 -1.18 -3.30 22.40
N MET A 297 -2.38 -2.87 22.81
CA MET A 297 -2.56 -1.90 23.89
C MET A 297 -2.52 -2.61 25.26
N ASP A 298 -1.37 -2.66 25.89
CA ASP A 298 -1.19 -3.25 27.21
C ASP A 298 -1.96 -2.53 28.32
N GLU A 299 -2.15 -1.22 28.18
CA GLU A 299 -3.01 -0.43 29.09
C GLU A 299 -4.48 -0.87 29.10
N ALA A 300 -4.94 -1.58 28.07
CA ALA A 300 -6.31 -2.10 28.00
C ALA A 300 -6.49 -3.45 28.71
N THR A 301 -5.42 -4.10 29.14
CA THR A 301 -5.43 -5.46 29.69
C THR A 301 -6.44 -5.65 30.81
N ASP A 302 -6.48 -4.75 31.79
CA ASP A 302 -7.42 -4.87 32.93
C ASP A 302 -8.89 -4.78 32.51
N LYS A 303 -9.22 -3.86 31.61
CA LYS A 303 -10.58 -3.75 31.07
C LYS A 303 -10.97 -4.99 30.27
N VAL A 304 -10.05 -5.54 29.48
CA VAL A 304 -10.29 -6.76 28.70
C VAL A 304 -10.57 -7.94 29.64
N PHE A 305 -9.77 -8.12 30.68
CA PHE A 305 -10.03 -9.18 31.68
C PHE A 305 -11.38 -9.03 32.39
N ASN A 306 -11.76 -7.81 32.74
CA ASN A 306 -13.07 -7.55 33.35
C ASN A 306 -14.24 -7.91 32.42
N MET A 307 -14.06 -7.72 31.10
CA MET A 307 -15.08 -8.04 30.10
C MET A 307 -15.23 -9.55 29.81
N LEU A 308 -14.32 -10.39 30.26
CA LEU A 308 -14.47 -11.85 30.18
C LEU A 308 -15.68 -12.37 30.97
N THR A 309 -16.14 -11.62 31.96
CA THR A 309 -17.32 -11.92 32.80
C THR A 309 -18.57 -11.13 32.41
N SER A 310 -18.52 -10.39 31.29
CA SER A 310 -19.66 -9.59 30.80
C SER A 310 -20.92 -10.46 30.63
N PRO A 311 -22.11 -9.98 30.97
CA PRO A 311 -23.37 -10.69 30.71
C PRO A 311 -23.64 -10.87 29.22
N GLU A 312 -23.06 -10.01 28.37
CA GLU A 312 -23.23 -10.01 26.92
C GLU A 312 -22.27 -11.00 26.26
N ASN A 313 -22.79 -12.07 25.63
CA ASN A 313 -21.99 -13.13 25.04
C ASN A 313 -21.02 -12.63 23.95
N ASP A 314 -21.46 -11.64 23.13
CA ASP A 314 -20.63 -11.11 22.04
C ASP A 314 -19.45 -10.31 22.59
N VAL A 315 -19.66 -9.56 23.68
CA VAL A 315 -18.59 -8.82 24.39
C VAL A 315 -17.60 -9.79 24.99
N ARG A 316 -18.07 -10.87 25.67
CA ARG A 316 -17.19 -11.91 26.20
C ARG A 316 -16.33 -12.54 25.09
N THR A 317 -16.97 -12.90 23.97
CA THR A 317 -16.26 -13.51 22.82
C THR A 317 -15.20 -12.57 22.27
N ALA A 318 -15.53 -11.28 22.12
CA ALA A 318 -14.57 -10.26 21.67
C ALA A 318 -13.44 -10.06 22.69
N ALA A 319 -13.74 -10.10 23.99
CA ALA A 319 -12.75 -9.96 25.06
C ALA A 319 -11.75 -11.15 25.07
N TYR A 320 -12.23 -12.40 24.95
CA TYR A 320 -11.33 -13.57 24.81
C TYR A 320 -10.42 -13.42 23.60
N LYS A 321 -10.94 -12.95 22.47
CA LYS A 321 -10.13 -12.70 21.26
C LYS A 321 -9.15 -11.55 21.48
N ALA A 322 -9.55 -10.50 22.20
CA ALA A 322 -8.71 -9.34 22.45
C ALA A 322 -7.50 -9.64 23.33
N LEU A 323 -7.58 -10.65 24.23
CA LEU A 323 -6.43 -11.10 25.02
C LEU A 323 -5.18 -11.37 24.17
N GLU A 324 -5.36 -11.86 22.94
CA GLU A 324 -4.25 -12.21 22.06
C GLU A 324 -3.27 -11.06 21.80
N GLY A 325 -3.75 -9.81 21.84
CA GLY A 325 -2.94 -8.64 21.52
C GLY A 325 -2.62 -7.72 22.70
N VAL A 326 -3.38 -7.81 23.82
CA VAL A 326 -3.20 -6.87 24.94
C VAL A 326 -2.36 -7.43 26.09
N VAL A 327 -2.10 -8.76 26.12
CA VAL A 327 -1.36 -9.39 27.21
C VAL A 327 0.12 -9.45 26.96
N GLY A 328 0.90 -9.38 28.03
CA GLY A 328 2.35 -9.54 28.03
C GLY A 328 2.83 -10.60 29.02
N PRO A 329 4.15 -10.78 29.18
CA PRO A 329 4.73 -11.78 30.09
C PRO A 329 4.26 -11.62 31.55
N SER A 330 3.96 -10.41 32.01
CA SER A 330 3.44 -10.12 33.35
C SER A 330 2.04 -10.69 33.59
N ASP A 331 1.27 -10.97 32.55
CA ASP A 331 -0.11 -11.46 32.65
C ASP A 331 -0.22 -12.99 32.68
N LEU A 332 0.89 -13.72 32.57
CA LEU A 332 0.89 -15.17 32.52
C LEU A 332 0.26 -15.84 33.74
N GLU A 333 0.40 -15.26 34.91
CA GLU A 333 -0.25 -15.77 36.11
C GLU A 333 -1.78 -15.64 36.02
N ARG A 334 -2.29 -14.51 35.50
CA ARG A 334 -3.73 -14.31 35.29
C ARG A 334 -4.28 -15.26 34.24
N LEU A 335 -3.55 -15.42 33.13
CA LEU A 335 -3.91 -16.35 32.04
C LEU A 335 -3.88 -17.81 32.53
N SER A 336 -2.91 -18.18 33.37
CA SER A 336 -2.84 -19.50 33.96
C SER A 336 -4.05 -19.78 34.88
N ARG A 337 -4.42 -18.83 35.74
CA ARG A 337 -5.64 -18.98 36.58
C ARG A 337 -6.92 -19.02 35.71
N LEU A 338 -6.93 -18.32 34.58
CA LEU A 338 -8.07 -18.30 33.67
C LEU A 338 -8.22 -19.64 32.96
N ILE A 339 -7.14 -20.22 32.39
CA ILE A 339 -7.19 -21.44 31.61
C ILE A 339 -7.55 -22.65 32.49
N GLU A 340 -7.14 -22.68 33.76
CA GLU A 340 -7.47 -23.74 34.70
C GLU A 340 -8.97 -23.77 35.10
N LYS A 341 -9.65 -22.62 35.01
CA LYS A 341 -11.08 -22.49 35.31
C LYS A 341 -11.98 -22.61 34.10
N GLU A 342 -11.40 -22.49 32.93
CA GLU A 342 -12.15 -22.41 31.66
C GLU A 342 -12.39 -23.80 31.10
N SER A 343 -13.48 -23.97 30.37
CA SER A 343 -13.81 -25.22 29.70
C SER A 343 -14.27 -24.94 28.25
N GLY A 344 -13.89 -25.82 27.34
CA GLY A 344 -14.41 -25.81 25.98
C GLY A 344 -13.82 -24.76 25.05
N LYS A 345 -14.68 -23.98 24.39
CA LYS A 345 -14.35 -23.15 23.22
C LYS A 345 -13.36 -22.00 23.46
N ASN A 346 -13.18 -21.55 24.69
CA ASN A 346 -12.31 -20.41 24.98
C ASN A 346 -10.86 -20.83 25.27
N ILE A 347 -10.59 -22.10 25.54
CA ILE A 347 -9.24 -22.63 25.79
C ILE A 347 -8.26 -22.27 24.66
N PRO A 348 -8.57 -22.47 23.36
CA PRO A 348 -7.66 -22.12 22.27
C PRO A 348 -7.28 -20.64 22.21
N GLN A 349 -8.21 -19.73 22.56
CA GLN A 349 -7.95 -18.28 22.60
C GLN A 349 -6.99 -17.95 23.75
N ILE A 350 -7.19 -18.55 24.93
CA ILE A 350 -6.29 -18.33 26.07
C ILE A 350 -4.90 -18.89 25.77
N GLN A 351 -4.82 -20.08 25.18
CA GLN A 351 -3.54 -20.67 24.74
C GLN A 351 -2.82 -19.76 23.73
N LYS A 352 -3.56 -19.14 22.81
CA LYS A 352 -3.00 -18.22 21.84
C LYS A 352 -2.51 -16.94 22.53
N ALA A 353 -3.29 -16.39 23.48
CA ALA A 353 -2.87 -15.27 24.29
C ALA A 353 -1.59 -15.57 25.09
N MET A 354 -1.51 -16.72 25.73
CA MET A 354 -0.32 -17.16 26.46
C MET A 354 0.91 -17.30 25.53
N ARG A 355 0.74 -17.87 24.33
CA ARG A 355 1.83 -17.94 23.34
C ARG A 355 2.32 -16.55 22.95
N ASN A 356 1.40 -15.64 22.67
CA ASN A 356 1.76 -14.26 22.32
C ASN A 356 2.43 -13.53 23.48
N ALA A 357 1.98 -13.77 24.72
CA ALA A 357 2.59 -13.20 25.92
C ALA A 357 4.06 -13.64 26.12
N VAL A 358 4.41 -14.88 25.79
CA VAL A 358 5.80 -15.36 25.92
C VAL A 358 6.67 -15.07 24.71
N LEU A 359 6.08 -14.80 23.54
CA LEU A 359 6.80 -14.62 22.27
C LEU A 359 7.91 -13.55 22.32
N PRO A 360 7.75 -12.41 23.00
CA PRO A 360 8.80 -11.39 23.13
C PRO A 360 10.01 -11.83 23.95
N LEU A 361 9.87 -12.90 24.75
CA LEU A 361 10.96 -13.40 25.59
C LEU A 361 11.98 -14.19 24.75
N PRO A 362 13.28 -14.17 25.12
CA PRO A 362 14.26 -15.06 24.54
C PRO A 362 13.82 -16.54 24.68
N LYS A 363 14.11 -17.37 23.69
CA LYS A 363 13.61 -18.76 23.63
C LYS A 363 13.97 -19.61 24.85
N ASP A 364 15.16 -19.43 25.41
CA ASP A 364 15.61 -20.07 26.63
C ASP A 364 14.77 -19.67 27.85
N LYS A 365 14.29 -18.44 27.90
CA LYS A 365 13.43 -17.93 28.97
C LYS A 365 11.96 -18.30 28.79
N GLN A 366 11.48 -18.54 27.56
CA GLN A 366 10.09 -18.91 27.32
C GLN A 366 9.70 -20.19 28.10
N TYR A 367 10.50 -21.25 28.01
CA TYR A 367 10.28 -22.49 28.77
C TYR A 367 10.30 -22.21 30.28
N ALA A 368 11.36 -21.57 30.78
CA ALA A 368 11.53 -21.30 32.21
C ALA A 368 10.37 -20.49 32.80
N THR A 369 9.76 -19.62 32.01
CA THR A 369 8.62 -18.81 32.43
C THR A 369 7.32 -19.59 32.50
N VAL A 370 7.13 -20.59 31.63
CA VAL A 370 5.87 -21.36 31.53
C VAL A 370 5.87 -22.59 32.45
N ILE A 371 7.01 -23.26 32.61
CA ILE A 371 7.10 -24.55 33.32
C ILE A 371 6.57 -24.52 34.78
N PRO A 372 6.68 -23.43 35.57
CA PRO A 372 6.10 -23.38 36.90
C PRO A 372 4.58 -23.54 36.94
N TYR A 373 3.89 -23.10 35.88
CA TYR A 373 2.43 -23.24 35.75
C TYR A 373 2.06 -24.67 35.32
N VAL A 374 2.82 -25.27 34.41
CA VAL A 374 2.65 -26.67 34.02
C VAL A 374 2.73 -27.60 35.22
N ASN A 375 3.75 -27.42 36.07
CA ASN A 375 4.01 -28.25 37.25
C ASN A 375 2.94 -28.11 38.35
N LYS A 376 2.21 -27.00 38.39
CA LYS A 376 1.12 -26.73 39.35
C LYS A 376 -0.25 -27.12 38.79
N SER A 377 -0.36 -27.39 37.50
CA SER A 377 -1.62 -27.67 36.82
C SER A 377 -2.11 -29.10 37.12
N CYS A 378 -3.40 -29.24 37.34
CA CYS A 378 -4.05 -30.56 37.35
C CYS A 378 -4.19 -31.14 35.92
N ASN A 379 -4.11 -30.29 34.90
CA ASN A 379 -4.13 -30.69 33.49
C ASN A 379 -2.99 -30.02 32.68
N PRO A 380 -1.77 -30.60 32.74
CA PRO A 380 -0.61 -30.04 32.03
C PRO A 380 -0.80 -29.85 30.52
N SER A 381 -1.72 -30.62 29.91
CA SER A 381 -1.95 -30.55 28.46
C SER A 381 -2.45 -29.19 27.98
N LEU A 382 -3.06 -28.41 28.87
CA LEU A 382 -3.48 -27.04 28.58
C LEU A 382 -2.32 -26.12 28.15
N TYR A 383 -1.11 -26.42 28.60
CA TYR A 383 0.09 -25.61 28.34
C TYR A 383 0.97 -26.15 27.21
N TYR A 384 0.70 -27.33 26.66
CA TYR A 384 1.55 -27.92 25.62
C TYR A 384 1.66 -27.03 24.37
N PRO A 385 0.59 -26.39 23.87
CA PRO A 385 0.73 -25.45 22.74
C PRO A 385 1.63 -24.24 23.05
N VAL A 386 1.70 -23.81 24.32
CA VAL A 386 2.57 -22.73 24.79
C VAL A 386 4.03 -23.18 24.86
N LEU A 387 4.28 -24.37 25.40
CA LEU A 387 5.61 -25.00 25.42
C LEU A 387 6.13 -25.26 24.00
N ALA A 388 5.25 -25.67 23.09
CA ALA A 388 5.60 -25.90 21.69
C ALA A 388 6.08 -24.64 20.99
N GLN A 389 5.65 -23.44 21.43
CA GLN A 389 6.12 -22.15 20.93
C GLN A 389 7.62 -21.93 21.24
N ALA A 390 8.08 -22.30 22.42
CA ALA A 390 9.50 -22.27 22.76
C ALA A 390 10.29 -23.26 21.91
N GLY A 391 9.78 -24.49 21.78
CA GLY A 391 10.31 -25.55 20.91
C GLY A 391 11.75 -25.93 21.20
N ASN A 392 12.26 -25.63 22.41
CA ASN A 392 13.58 -26.02 22.87
C ASN A 392 13.57 -27.48 23.37
N PRO A 393 14.72 -28.11 23.60
CA PRO A 393 14.79 -29.50 24.03
C PRO A 393 13.99 -29.80 25.29
N GLU A 394 14.01 -28.87 26.25
CA GLU A 394 13.31 -29.00 27.53
C GLU A 394 11.78 -29.00 27.33
N SER A 395 11.27 -28.10 26.47
CA SER A 395 9.85 -28.06 26.09
C SER A 395 9.43 -29.37 25.40
N ILE A 396 10.23 -29.87 24.46
CA ILE A 396 9.97 -31.11 23.73
C ILE A 396 9.93 -32.27 24.72
N ALA A 397 10.89 -32.34 25.64
CA ALA A 397 10.94 -33.41 26.65
C ALA A 397 9.71 -33.39 27.57
N GLU A 398 9.25 -32.21 27.97
CA GLU A 398 8.06 -32.09 28.83
C GLU A 398 6.77 -32.52 28.10
N ILE A 399 6.61 -32.10 26.84
CA ILE A 399 5.45 -32.53 26.03
C ILE A 399 5.51 -34.05 25.77
N LEU A 400 6.70 -34.62 25.57
CA LEU A 400 6.87 -36.07 25.41
C LEU A 400 6.50 -36.86 26.65
N LYS A 401 6.66 -36.32 27.87
CA LYS A 401 6.11 -36.97 29.08
C LYS A 401 4.59 -37.12 28.99
N GLY A 402 3.90 -36.08 28.54
CA GLY A 402 2.45 -36.15 28.31
C GLY A 402 2.06 -37.09 27.18
N TYR A 403 2.85 -37.15 26.10
CA TYR A 403 2.64 -38.08 25.00
C TYR A 403 2.74 -39.56 25.45
N ASN A 404 3.68 -39.87 26.34
CA ASN A 404 3.86 -41.21 26.90
C ASN A 404 2.95 -41.48 28.10
N GLY A 405 2.19 -40.51 28.56
CA GLY A 405 1.26 -40.56 29.68
C GLY A 405 -0.20 -40.45 29.26
N ASN A 406 -0.97 -39.70 30.06
CA ASN A 406 -2.44 -39.60 29.93
C ASN A 406 -2.92 -38.58 28.89
N TYR A 407 -2.01 -37.78 28.30
CA TYR A 407 -2.35 -36.65 27.42
C TYR A 407 -1.79 -36.83 26.00
N LYS A 408 -1.86 -38.07 25.49
CA LYS A 408 -1.19 -38.50 24.27
C LYS A 408 -1.62 -37.63 23.04
N GLN A 409 -2.91 -37.40 22.90
CA GLN A 409 -3.44 -36.69 21.73
C GLN A 409 -3.12 -35.18 21.75
N GLU A 410 -3.28 -34.54 22.91
CA GLU A 410 -2.97 -33.12 23.10
C GLU A 410 -1.47 -32.84 22.96
N ALA A 411 -0.66 -33.75 23.49
CA ALA A 411 0.79 -33.70 23.35
C ALA A 411 1.20 -33.86 21.88
N PHE A 412 0.64 -34.86 21.17
CA PHE A 412 0.92 -35.05 19.75
C PHE A 412 0.52 -33.83 18.91
N ALA A 413 -0.69 -33.30 19.13
CA ALA A 413 -1.15 -32.09 18.45
C ALA A 413 -0.21 -30.88 18.64
N SER A 414 0.49 -30.82 19.78
CA SER A 414 1.48 -29.79 20.09
C SER A 414 2.84 -30.08 19.46
N LEU A 415 3.31 -31.35 19.52
CA LEU A 415 4.60 -31.79 18.97
C LEU A 415 4.70 -31.55 17.46
N VAL A 416 3.64 -31.84 16.70
CA VAL A 416 3.62 -31.64 15.23
C VAL A 416 3.72 -30.16 14.82
N ASN A 417 3.44 -29.24 15.73
CA ASN A 417 3.52 -27.80 15.48
C ASN A 417 4.90 -27.20 15.83
N ILE A 418 5.81 -27.94 16.43
CA ILE A 418 7.16 -27.45 16.78
C ILE A 418 7.99 -27.32 15.49
N ASP A 419 8.53 -26.13 15.26
CA ASP A 419 9.42 -25.85 14.12
C ASP A 419 10.89 -25.92 14.58
N ASN A 420 11.35 -27.13 14.90
CA ASN A 420 12.71 -27.39 15.34
C ASN A 420 13.22 -28.68 14.69
N ILE A 421 14.47 -28.65 14.20
CA ILE A 421 15.12 -29.80 13.53
C ILE A 421 15.23 -31.01 14.42
N LYS A 422 15.31 -30.84 15.75
CA LYS A 422 15.34 -31.95 16.74
C LYS A 422 14.07 -32.79 16.71
N MET A 423 12.97 -32.24 16.17
CA MET A 423 11.71 -32.95 15.99
C MET A 423 11.79 -34.06 14.92
N ILE A 424 12.76 -34.01 14.00
CA ILE A 424 12.90 -35.03 12.96
C ILE A 424 12.98 -36.42 13.55
N GLU A 425 13.85 -36.67 14.54
CA GLU A 425 13.97 -37.96 15.17
C GLU A 425 12.77 -38.32 16.07
N VAL A 426 12.21 -37.34 16.76
CA VAL A 426 10.99 -37.51 17.56
C VAL A 426 9.82 -37.98 16.71
N LEU A 427 9.58 -37.29 15.59
CA LEU A 427 8.48 -37.60 14.68
C LEU A 427 8.68 -38.95 13.97
N TYR A 428 9.94 -39.29 13.65
CA TYR A 428 10.26 -40.60 13.11
C TYR A 428 9.90 -41.70 14.10
N ASN A 429 10.31 -41.58 15.37
CA ASN A 429 10.01 -42.55 16.41
C ASN A 429 8.49 -42.68 16.65
N ILE A 430 7.75 -41.57 16.61
CA ILE A 430 6.28 -41.59 16.68
C ILE A 430 5.70 -42.37 15.49
N ALA A 431 6.17 -42.10 14.28
CA ALA A 431 5.68 -42.74 13.06
C ALA A 431 5.90 -44.25 13.06
N VAL A 432 7.02 -44.73 13.65
CA VAL A 432 7.33 -46.18 13.77
C VAL A 432 6.45 -46.84 14.81
N ASN A 433 6.24 -46.20 15.98
CA ASN A 433 5.69 -46.86 17.17
C ASN A 433 4.20 -46.56 17.39
N ASP A 434 3.63 -45.60 16.68
CA ASP A 434 2.23 -45.18 16.87
C ASP A 434 1.47 -45.14 15.53
N LYS A 435 0.80 -46.24 15.20
CA LYS A 435 0.04 -46.39 13.96
C LYS A 435 -1.03 -45.29 13.78
N THR A 436 -1.65 -44.84 14.87
CA THR A 436 -2.71 -43.83 14.83
C THR A 436 -2.17 -42.46 14.36
N ASN A 437 -0.99 -42.11 14.79
CA ASN A 437 -0.37 -40.82 14.51
C ASN A 437 0.69 -40.88 13.40
N ALA A 438 0.99 -42.08 12.86
CA ALA A 438 2.08 -42.34 11.92
C ALA A 438 2.04 -41.41 10.69
N GLN A 439 0.89 -41.31 10.02
CA GLN A 439 0.76 -40.49 8.81
C GLN A 439 1.00 -39.00 9.09
N ALA A 440 0.43 -38.45 10.15
CA ALA A 440 0.59 -37.07 10.53
C ALA A 440 2.04 -36.77 10.97
N ALA A 441 2.67 -37.69 11.69
CA ALA A 441 4.07 -37.60 12.07
C ALA A 441 5.00 -37.61 10.84
N LEU A 442 4.78 -38.50 9.85
CA LEU A 442 5.55 -38.57 8.60
C LEU A 442 5.38 -37.33 7.76
N ASN A 443 4.17 -36.78 7.65
CA ASN A 443 3.91 -35.55 6.93
C ASN A 443 4.71 -34.38 7.53
N ARG A 444 4.71 -34.25 8.85
CA ARG A 444 5.50 -33.23 9.53
C ARG A 444 7.00 -33.48 9.44
N TYR A 445 7.44 -34.72 9.59
CA TYR A 445 8.82 -35.15 9.42
C TYR A 445 9.37 -34.70 8.05
N THR A 446 8.67 -35.03 6.95
CA THR A 446 9.10 -34.70 5.59
C THR A 446 9.14 -33.18 5.36
N SER A 447 8.18 -32.45 5.94
CA SER A 447 8.18 -30.97 5.91
C SER A 447 9.40 -30.38 6.61
N LEU A 448 9.79 -30.89 7.79
CA LEU A 448 10.98 -30.43 8.51
C LEU A 448 12.27 -30.80 7.79
N VAL A 449 12.37 -31.98 7.19
CA VAL A 449 13.52 -32.41 6.38
C VAL A 449 13.68 -31.48 5.19
N ALA A 450 12.59 -31.12 4.49
CA ALA A 450 12.62 -30.22 3.36
C ALA A 450 13.19 -28.84 3.74
N LYS A 451 12.72 -28.28 4.86
CA LYS A 451 13.14 -26.96 5.37
C LYS A 451 14.52 -26.94 6.02
N SER A 452 15.06 -28.11 6.39
CA SER A 452 16.32 -28.20 7.11
C SER A 452 17.51 -27.73 6.26
N ALA A 453 18.56 -27.25 6.92
CA ALA A 453 19.85 -26.92 6.31
C ALA A 453 20.75 -28.16 6.04
N HIS A 454 20.20 -29.38 6.14
CA HIS A 454 20.95 -30.60 5.86
C HIS A 454 21.39 -30.66 4.39
N THR A 455 22.56 -31.30 4.13
CA THR A 455 23.05 -31.60 2.78
C THR A 455 22.06 -32.47 2.01
N SER A 456 22.10 -32.43 0.70
CA SER A 456 21.24 -33.24 -0.18
C SER A 456 21.37 -34.74 0.11
N ILE A 457 22.58 -35.23 0.41
CA ILE A 457 22.84 -36.63 0.81
C ILE A 457 22.10 -36.93 2.10
N ARG A 458 22.20 -36.07 3.11
CA ARG A 458 21.51 -36.29 4.40
C ARG A 458 20.00 -36.26 4.25
N LYS A 459 19.46 -35.30 3.47
CA LYS A 459 18.02 -35.26 3.17
C LYS A 459 17.55 -36.54 2.46
N TYR A 460 18.32 -37.02 1.48
CA TYR A 460 18.01 -38.28 0.81
C TYR A 460 17.92 -39.45 1.77
N GLN A 461 18.90 -39.58 2.70
CA GLN A 461 18.87 -40.60 3.72
C GLN A 461 17.63 -40.54 4.62
N LEU A 462 17.25 -39.31 5.02
CA LEU A 462 16.07 -39.09 5.87
C LEU A 462 14.78 -39.39 5.10
N TYR A 463 14.64 -39.01 3.84
CA TYR A 463 13.46 -39.37 3.04
C TYR A 463 13.39 -40.87 2.76
N ARG A 464 14.51 -41.55 2.56
CA ARG A 464 14.52 -43.00 2.42
C ARG A 464 13.99 -43.73 3.68
N ARG A 465 14.39 -43.30 4.86
CA ARG A 465 13.83 -43.82 6.14
C ARG A 465 12.31 -43.62 6.21
N ALA A 466 11.80 -42.46 5.75
CA ALA A 466 10.37 -42.20 5.74
C ALA A 466 9.60 -43.12 4.77
N LEU A 467 10.19 -43.43 3.62
CA LEU A 467 9.60 -44.32 2.61
C LEU A 467 9.47 -45.76 3.14
N GLU A 468 10.43 -46.25 3.92
CA GLU A 468 10.38 -47.57 4.53
C GLU A 468 9.14 -47.72 5.43
N ILE A 469 8.83 -46.70 6.26
CA ILE A 469 7.62 -46.70 7.12
C ILE A 469 6.34 -46.53 6.28
N ALA A 470 6.36 -45.64 5.28
CA ALA A 470 5.18 -45.36 4.44
C ALA A 470 4.72 -46.59 3.63
N SER A 471 5.65 -47.45 3.24
CA SER A 471 5.35 -48.70 2.54
C SER A 471 4.57 -49.67 3.44
N ASP A 472 4.92 -49.77 4.72
CA ASP A 472 4.25 -50.61 5.69
C ASP A 472 2.83 -50.12 6.04
N VAL A 473 2.62 -48.82 6.09
CA VAL A 473 1.30 -48.21 6.37
C VAL A 473 0.32 -48.36 5.18
N LYS A 474 0.81 -48.29 3.93
CA LYS A 474 -0.04 -48.50 2.74
C LYS A 474 -0.47 -49.96 2.51
N VAL A 475 0.25 -50.92 3.03
CA VAL A 475 -0.11 -52.34 2.92
C VAL A 475 -1.18 -52.74 3.93
N GLN A 476 -1.49 -51.91 4.94
CA GLN A 476 -2.48 -52.18 5.99
C GLN A 476 -3.80 -51.39 5.83
N ASN A 477 -3.92 -50.51 4.84
CA ASN A 477 -5.15 -49.82 4.43
C ASN A 477 -5.55 -50.25 3.01
#